data_8d29650e42b092dbc18dbd9530d8f2f5
#
_entry.id   8d29650e42b092dbc18dbd9530d8f2f5
#
_cell.length_a   1.000
_cell.length_b   1.000
_cell.length_c   1.000
_cell.angle_alpha   90.00
_cell.angle_beta   90.00
_cell.angle_gamma   90.00
#
_symmetry.space_group_name_H-M   'P 1'
#
loop_
_entity.id
_entity.type
_entity.pdbx_description
1 polymer ?
#
loop_
_entity_poly.entity_id
_entity_poly.type
_entity_poly.pdbx_seq_one_letter_code
_entity_poly.pdbx_strand_id
1 'polypeptide(L)'
;MNTQLLDKPVVLSLNRAWQVIGHRTVKQALIALNGGAAGLPPALGIDIAYPKIEDATWNFDRPLYLNPVPWSEWIKLPVREFDFTVSTPTLCIRVPTVIISTQFDRMPMRIPRVTRETIFQRDGGVCQYTGEFVGRNGGNLDHVVPRDRGGRDTFENLVWAKKEINSLKANRLPHEAGLRLMRRPKAPMPLPAATAIREARHPDWKHFLHV
;
A
#
# COMPACT_ATOMS: atom_id res chain seq x y z
N MET A 1 -28.08 -6.50 -7.78
CA MET A 1 -26.64 -6.28 -8.02
C MET A 1 -25.98 -5.99 -6.69
N ASN A 2 -24.96 -6.74 -6.29
CA ASN A 2 -24.31 -6.54 -5.00
C ASN A 2 -23.28 -5.40 -5.13
N THR A 3 -23.77 -4.16 -5.11
CA THR A 3 -22.98 -2.92 -5.28
C THR A 3 -21.84 -2.83 -4.24
N GLN A 4 -22.04 -3.40 -3.06
CA GLN A 4 -21.03 -3.44 -2.00
C GLN A 4 -19.79 -4.26 -2.38
N LEU A 5 -19.90 -5.31 -3.19
CA LEU A 5 -18.76 -6.11 -3.61
C LEU A 5 -17.88 -5.38 -4.62
N LEU A 6 -18.49 -4.63 -5.54
CA LEU A 6 -17.76 -3.92 -6.60
C LEU A 6 -16.77 -2.89 -6.07
N ASP A 7 -17.07 -2.29 -4.92
CA ASP A 7 -16.22 -1.29 -4.29
C ASP A 7 -15.24 -1.87 -3.26
N LYS A 8 -15.30 -3.21 -2.99
CA LYS A 8 -14.35 -3.86 -2.09
C LYS A 8 -12.96 -3.93 -2.71
N PRO A 9 -11.91 -3.46 -2.02
CA PRO A 9 -10.53 -3.49 -2.52
C PRO A 9 -9.86 -4.84 -2.22
N VAL A 10 -10.38 -5.92 -2.83
CA VAL A 10 -9.96 -7.31 -2.59
C VAL A 10 -9.13 -7.90 -3.73
N VAL A 11 -8.74 -7.10 -4.73
CA VAL A 11 -7.97 -7.57 -5.87
C VAL A 11 -6.53 -7.08 -5.78
N LEU A 12 -5.57 -7.98 -5.69
CA LEU A 12 -4.14 -7.67 -5.72
C LEU A 12 -3.72 -7.34 -7.15
N SER A 13 -2.89 -6.31 -7.31
CA SER A 13 -2.31 -5.96 -8.61
C SER A 13 -0.82 -6.23 -8.62
N LEU A 14 -0.37 -6.96 -9.64
CA LEU A 14 1.02 -7.26 -9.91
C LEU A 14 1.50 -6.49 -11.14
N ASN A 15 2.80 -6.26 -11.25
CA ASN A 15 3.45 -5.83 -12.48
C ASN A 15 3.80 -7.05 -13.35
N ARG A 16 4.37 -6.81 -14.53
CA ARG A 16 4.79 -7.85 -15.47
C ARG A 16 5.82 -8.83 -14.87
N ALA A 17 6.61 -8.38 -13.89
CA ALA A 17 7.58 -9.20 -13.17
C ALA A 17 6.98 -9.89 -11.92
N TRP A 18 5.65 -9.98 -11.82
CA TRP A 18 4.91 -10.60 -10.70
C TRP A 18 5.13 -9.92 -9.34
N GLN A 19 5.65 -8.70 -9.33
CA GLN A 19 5.84 -7.94 -8.11
C GLN A 19 4.57 -7.16 -7.77
N VAL A 20 4.22 -7.12 -6.49
CA VAL A 20 3.04 -6.43 -6.00
C VAL A 20 3.17 -4.92 -6.17
N ILE A 21 2.24 -4.31 -6.92
CA ILE A 21 2.20 -2.87 -7.16
C ILE A 21 1.07 -2.15 -6.40
N GLY A 22 0.15 -2.91 -5.80
CA GLY A 22 -0.96 -2.35 -5.04
C GLY A 22 -2.16 -3.28 -5.02
N HIS A 23 -3.31 -2.72 -4.69
CA HIS A 23 -4.59 -3.41 -4.75
C HIS A 23 -5.65 -2.53 -5.43
N ARG A 24 -6.70 -3.16 -5.92
CA ARG A 24 -7.81 -2.51 -6.63
C ARG A 24 -9.15 -2.97 -6.06
N THR A 25 -10.18 -2.19 -6.31
CA THR A 25 -11.55 -2.66 -6.12
C THR A 25 -11.91 -3.67 -7.21
N VAL A 26 -12.93 -4.49 -6.95
CA VAL A 26 -13.46 -5.44 -7.95
C VAL A 26 -13.82 -4.71 -9.25
N LYS A 27 -14.51 -3.59 -9.15
CA LYS A 27 -14.87 -2.76 -10.32
C LYS A 27 -13.66 -2.34 -11.14
N GLN A 28 -12.61 -1.82 -10.47
CA GLN A 28 -11.38 -1.39 -11.13
C GLN A 28 -10.63 -2.56 -11.79
N ALA A 29 -10.66 -3.73 -11.18
CA ALA A 29 -10.03 -4.93 -11.72
C ALA A 29 -10.75 -5.44 -12.96
N LEU A 30 -12.09 -5.53 -12.94
CA LEU A 30 -12.88 -5.95 -14.10
C LEU A 30 -12.72 -4.98 -15.28
N ILE A 31 -12.67 -3.66 -15.01
CA ILE A 31 -12.38 -2.65 -16.03
C ILE A 31 -10.99 -2.88 -16.63
N ALA A 32 -9.98 -3.14 -15.77
CA ALA A 32 -8.61 -3.35 -16.23
C ALA A 32 -8.47 -4.61 -17.10
N LEU A 33 -9.19 -5.70 -16.77
CA LEU A 33 -9.21 -6.94 -17.54
C LEU A 33 -9.87 -6.75 -18.92
N ASN A 34 -10.93 -5.95 -18.98
CA ASN A 34 -11.66 -5.70 -20.23
C ASN A 34 -11.05 -4.59 -21.11
N GLY A 35 -9.80 -4.20 -20.89
CA GLY A 35 -9.10 -3.23 -21.72
C GLY A 35 -8.89 -1.86 -21.11
N GLY A 36 -9.39 -1.60 -19.90
CA GLY A 36 -9.07 -0.40 -19.12
C GLY A 36 -9.48 0.92 -19.76
N ALA A 37 -8.69 1.95 -19.48
CA ALA A 37 -8.81 3.24 -20.16
C ALA A 37 -8.26 3.15 -21.59
N ALA A 38 -8.82 3.91 -22.51
CA ALA A 38 -8.45 3.89 -23.92
C ALA A 38 -6.93 3.97 -24.13
N GLY A 39 -6.39 3.02 -24.90
CA GLY A 39 -4.98 2.94 -25.26
C GLY A 39 -4.09 2.12 -24.33
N LEU A 40 -4.63 1.54 -23.27
CA LEU A 40 -3.88 0.65 -22.38
C LEU A 40 -4.16 -0.83 -22.72
N PRO A 41 -3.14 -1.71 -22.83
CA PRO A 41 -3.40 -3.14 -22.96
C PRO A 41 -4.12 -3.68 -21.73
N PRO A 42 -5.01 -4.66 -21.94
CA PRO A 42 -5.75 -5.27 -20.86
C PRO A 42 -4.83 -5.97 -19.86
N ALA A 43 -5.22 -5.96 -18.60
CA ALA A 43 -4.60 -6.79 -17.58
C ALA A 43 -5.01 -8.26 -17.78
N LEU A 44 -4.26 -9.18 -17.16
CA LEU A 44 -4.59 -10.60 -17.10
C LEU A 44 -5.07 -10.95 -15.69
N GLY A 45 -6.13 -11.75 -15.58
CA GLY A 45 -6.51 -12.36 -14.31
C GLY A 45 -5.60 -13.55 -14.00
N ILE A 46 -5.27 -13.77 -12.73
CA ILE A 46 -4.56 -14.99 -12.33
C ILE A 46 -5.57 -16.04 -11.91
N ASP A 47 -5.72 -17.09 -12.70
CA ASP A 47 -6.46 -18.27 -12.27
C ASP A 47 -5.58 -19.10 -11.35
N ILE A 48 -5.98 -19.22 -10.08
CA ILE A 48 -5.27 -19.95 -9.04
C ILE A 48 -6.08 -21.20 -8.74
N ALA A 49 -5.52 -22.37 -9.02
CA ALA A 49 -6.14 -23.62 -8.66
C ALA A 49 -5.54 -24.19 -7.38
N TYR A 50 -6.41 -24.80 -6.58
CA TYR A 50 -6.03 -25.43 -5.32
C TYR A 50 -6.40 -26.92 -5.33
N PRO A 51 -5.61 -27.78 -4.69
CA PRO A 51 -5.98 -29.17 -4.48
C PRO A 51 -7.12 -29.28 -3.45
N LYS A 52 -8.01 -30.22 -3.64
CA LYS A 52 -8.90 -30.69 -2.57
C LYS A 52 -8.13 -31.65 -1.66
N ILE A 53 -8.29 -31.47 -0.36
CA ILE A 53 -7.82 -32.43 0.65
C ILE A 53 -8.95 -33.46 0.87
N GLU A 54 -8.62 -34.60 1.49
CA GLU A 54 -9.61 -35.53 2.06
C GLU A 54 -10.59 -34.73 2.91
N ASP A 55 -11.86 -34.96 2.86
CA ASP A 55 -12.97 -34.19 3.47
C ASP A 55 -13.49 -32.98 2.70
N ALA A 56 -13.25 -32.90 1.39
CA ALA A 56 -13.76 -31.85 0.51
C ALA A 56 -13.32 -30.41 0.84
N THR A 57 -12.34 -30.21 1.71
CA THR A 57 -11.76 -28.91 1.98
C THR A 57 -10.68 -28.53 0.96
N TRP A 58 -10.54 -27.23 0.69
CA TRP A 58 -9.52 -26.71 -0.25
C TRP A 58 -8.22 -26.39 0.50
N ASN A 59 -7.09 -26.84 -0.07
CA ASN A 59 -5.78 -26.45 0.47
C ASN A 59 -5.28 -25.16 -0.17
N PHE A 60 -5.55 -24.03 0.48
CA PHE A 60 -5.11 -22.72 0.01
C PHE A 60 -3.62 -22.45 0.22
N ASP A 61 -2.85 -23.34 0.85
CA ASP A 61 -1.43 -23.10 1.13
C ASP A 61 -0.52 -23.44 -0.04
N ARG A 62 -0.92 -24.36 -0.90
CA ARG A 62 -0.15 -24.81 -2.06
C ARG A 62 -1.00 -24.80 -3.31
N PRO A 63 -0.95 -23.76 -4.13
CA PRO A 63 -1.64 -23.74 -5.40
C PRO A 63 -1.03 -24.79 -6.35
N LEU A 64 -1.88 -25.44 -7.13
CA LEU A 64 -1.48 -26.37 -8.19
C LEU A 64 -0.86 -25.61 -9.36
N TYR A 65 -1.45 -24.48 -9.70
CA TYR A 65 -0.94 -23.56 -10.73
C TYR A 65 -1.41 -22.14 -10.51
N LEU A 66 -0.69 -21.21 -11.14
CA LEU A 66 -0.96 -19.80 -11.24
C LEU A 66 -0.95 -19.45 -12.72
N ASN A 67 -2.12 -19.33 -13.34
CA ASN A 67 -2.22 -19.14 -14.78
C ASN A 67 -2.77 -17.76 -15.13
N PRO A 68 -1.99 -16.89 -15.83
CA PRO A 68 -2.49 -15.63 -16.35
C PRO A 68 -3.50 -15.85 -17.48
N VAL A 69 -4.71 -15.35 -17.32
CA VAL A 69 -5.83 -15.57 -18.22
C VAL A 69 -6.39 -14.24 -18.75
N PRO A 70 -6.54 -14.05 -20.07
CA PRO A 70 -7.14 -12.86 -20.65
C PRO A 70 -8.66 -12.83 -20.40
N TRP A 71 -9.26 -11.63 -20.51
CA TRP A 71 -10.68 -11.44 -20.27
C TRP A 71 -11.59 -12.38 -21.06
N SER A 72 -11.31 -12.61 -22.34
CA SER A 72 -12.10 -13.49 -23.22
C SER A 72 -12.19 -14.94 -22.74
N GLU A 73 -11.19 -15.39 -22.01
CA GLU A 73 -11.15 -16.73 -21.39
C GLU A 73 -11.65 -16.67 -19.94
N TRP A 74 -11.32 -15.59 -19.22
CA TRP A 74 -11.72 -15.40 -17.82
C TRP A 74 -13.23 -15.53 -17.60
N ILE A 75 -14.03 -14.93 -18.47
CA ILE A 75 -15.51 -14.97 -18.40
C ILE A 75 -16.09 -16.37 -18.61
N LYS A 76 -15.31 -17.32 -19.13
CA LYS A 76 -15.69 -18.71 -19.37
C LYS A 76 -15.26 -19.65 -18.25
N LEU A 77 -14.43 -19.17 -17.31
CA LEU A 77 -13.96 -20.00 -16.21
C LEU A 77 -15.12 -20.40 -15.30
N PRO A 78 -15.15 -21.66 -14.83
CA PRO A 78 -16.17 -22.12 -13.90
C PRO A 78 -16.08 -21.35 -12.58
N VAL A 79 -17.23 -21.05 -12.00
CA VAL A 79 -17.33 -20.49 -10.65
C VAL A 79 -17.15 -21.63 -9.65
N ARG A 80 -16.29 -21.41 -8.65
CA ARG A 80 -16.02 -22.37 -7.58
C ARG A 80 -16.73 -21.92 -6.29
N GLU A 81 -16.86 -22.81 -5.31
CA GLU A 81 -17.56 -22.57 -4.06
C GLU A 81 -17.02 -21.38 -3.25
N PHE A 82 -15.71 -21.13 -3.35
CA PHE A 82 -15.03 -20.07 -2.61
C PHE A 82 -14.83 -18.77 -3.42
N ASP A 83 -15.30 -18.71 -4.66
CA ASP A 83 -15.15 -17.54 -5.51
C ASP A 83 -16.16 -16.44 -5.17
N PHE A 84 -15.70 -15.21 -5.10
CA PHE A 84 -16.59 -14.06 -5.23
C PHE A 84 -17.08 -13.96 -6.67
N THR A 85 -18.34 -13.62 -6.84
CA THR A 85 -18.97 -13.53 -8.16
C THR A 85 -19.68 -12.22 -8.38
N VAL A 86 -19.70 -11.78 -9.64
CA VAL A 86 -20.52 -10.68 -10.13
C VAL A 86 -21.49 -11.25 -11.16
N SER A 87 -22.78 -11.11 -10.90
CA SER A 87 -23.83 -11.59 -11.79
C SER A 87 -24.29 -10.47 -12.71
N THR A 88 -24.40 -10.78 -13.99
CA THR A 88 -25.10 -10.01 -15.02
C THR A 88 -26.40 -10.74 -15.34
N PRO A 89 -27.32 -10.19 -16.14
CA PRO A 89 -28.54 -10.91 -16.57
C PRO A 89 -28.27 -12.22 -17.29
N THR A 90 -27.11 -12.38 -17.93
CA THR A 90 -26.76 -13.52 -18.77
C THR A 90 -25.59 -14.35 -18.29
N LEU A 91 -24.74 -13.79 -17.41
CA LEU A 91 -23.48 -14.41 -16.98
C LEU A 91 -23.26 -14.23 -15.48
N CYS A 92 -22.68 -15.26 -14.85
CA CYS A 92 -22.08 -15.18 -13.53
C CYS A 92 -20.56 -15.22 -13.69
N ILE A 93 -19.89 -14.10 -13.36
CA ILE A 93 -18.47 -13.90 -13.60
C ILE A 93 -17.73 -14.02 -12.28
N ARG A 94 -16.71 -14.83 -12.26
CA ARG A 94 -15.77 -14.97 -11.16
C ARG A 94 -14.96 -13.68 -10.97
N VAL A 95 -14.91 -13.18 -9.74
CA VAL A 95 -14.06 -12.02 -9.41
C VAL A 95 -12.61 -12.47 -9.36
N PRO A 96 -11.68 -11.83 -10.09
CA PRO A 96 -10.26 -12.10 -9.91
C PRO A 96 -9.81 -11.60 -8.55
N THR A 97 -9.02 -12.39 -7.85
CA THR A 97 -8.39 -12.02 -6.57
C THR A 97 -7.01 -11.41 -6.77
N VAL A 98 -6.39 -11.73 -7.91
CA VAL A 98 -5.09 -11.22 -8.35
C VAL A 98 -5.13 -10.93 -9.85
N ILE A 99 -4.56 -9.79 -10.25
CA ILE A 99 -4.39 -9.42 -11.67
C ILE A 99 -2.94 -9.01 -11.96
N ILE A 100 -2.47 -9.27 -13.18
CA ILE A 100 -1.20 -8.78 -13.71
C ILE A 100 -1.45 -7.62 -14.67
N SER A 101 -0.82 -6.49 -14.39
CA SER A 101 -0.78 -5.35 -15.31
C SER A 101 0.38 -5.55 -16.29
N THR A 102 0.05 -5.77 -17.56
CA THR A 102 1.03 -6.11 -18.61
C THR A 102 1.96 -4.96 -19.00
N GLN A 103 1.64 -3.73 -18.58
CA GLN A 103 2.38 -2.52 -18.95
C GLN A 103 3.46 -2.07 -17.96
N PHE A 104 3.40 -2.52 -16.72
CA PHE A 104 4.30 -2.04 -15.69
C PHE A 104 5.42 -3.04 -15.42
N ASP A 105 6.64 -2.66 -15.79
CA ASP A 105 7.86 -3.42 -15.48
C ASP A 105 8.50 -2.97 -14.15
N ARG A 106 8.21 -1.71 -13.74
CA ARG A 106 8.82 -1.13 -12.54
C ARG A 106 7.93 -1.28 -11.32
N MET A 107 8.55 -1.56 -10.19
CA MET A 107 7.87 -1.49 -8.91
C MET A 107 7.62 -0.02 -8.55
N PRO A 108 6.37 0.40 -8.32
CA PRO A 108 6.10 1.76 -7.89
C PRO A 108 6.66 1.97 -6.49
N MET A 109 7.52 2.98 -6.37
CA MET A 109 8.09 3.40 -5.09
C MET A 109 7.24 4.55 -4.52
N ARG A 110 6.97 4.52 -3.25
CA ARG A 110 6.20 5.56 -2.56
C ARG A 110 7.03 6.17 -1.43
N ILE A 111 7.07 7.48 -1.41
CA ILE A 111 7.51 8.22 -0.23
C ILE A 111 6.33 8.19 0.76
N PRO A 112 6.53 7.79 2.02
CA PRO A 112 5.49 7.84 3.03
C PRO A 112 4.88 9.26 3.14
N ARG A 113 3.63 9.34 3.57
CA ARG A 113 3.03 10.65 3.86
C ARG A 113 3.68 11.24 5.11
N VAL A 114 3.80 12.57 5.14
CA VAL A 114 4.24 13.30 6.31
C VAL A 114 3.17 13.19 7.40
N THR A 115 3.49 12.48 8.46
CA THR A 115 2.63 12.27 9.64
C THR A 115 3.49 12.27 10.89
N ARG A 116 2.87 12.42 12.06
CA ARG A 116 3.57 12.29 13.34
C ARG A 116 4.31 10.96 13.44
N GLU A 117 3.67 9.88 13.01
CA GLU A 117 4.23 8.53 13.06
C GLU A 117 5.45 8.37 12.15
N THR A 118 5.38 8.86 10.91
CA THR A 118 6.48 8.73 9.95
C THR A 118 7.69 9.59 10.34
N ILE A 119 7.48 10.74 10.96
CA ILE A 119 8.58 11.56 11.53
C ILE A 119 9.18 10.88 12.77
N PHE A 120 8.33 10.35 13.67
CA PHE A 120 8.80 9.59 14.83
C PHE A 120 9.68 8.40 14.42
N GLN A 121 9.23 7.60 13.44
CA GLN A 121 9.99 6.46 12.93
C GLN A 121 11.30 6.88 12.27
N ARG A 122 11.30 7.94 11.43
CA ARG A 122 12.49 8.47 10.78
C ARG A 122 13.55 8.92 11.79
N ASP A 123 13.11 9.58 12.86
CA ASP A 123 13.99 10.14 13.88
C ASP A 123 14.28 9.15 15.02
N GLY A 124 13.69 7.95 14.97
CA GLY A 124 13.92 6.89 15.97
C GLY A 124 13.44 7.25 17.38
N GLY A 125 12.47 8.16 17.51
CA GLY A 125 11.99 8.66 18.79
C GLY A 125 12.99 9.54 19.54
N VAL A 126 14.05 9.99 18.87
CA VAL A 126 15.14 10.81 19.41
C VAL A 126 14.88 12.30 19.14
N CYS A 127 15.04 13.14 20.14
CA CYS A 127 14.99 14.59 19.98
C CYS A 127 16.13 15.06 19.06
N GLN A 128 15.79 15.71 17.95
CA GLN A 128 16.76 16.13 16.93
C GLN A 128 17.59 17.36 17.35
N TYR A 129 17.29 17.96 18.51
CA TYR A 129 18.08 19.05 19.08
C TYR A 129 19.02 18.59 20.18
N THR A 130 18.61 17.61 21.02
CA THR A 130 19.40 17.19 22.19
C THR A 130 20.05 15.82 22.05
N GLY A 131 19.57 15.00 21.10
CA GLY A 131 20.03 13.61 20.95
C GLY A 131 19.47 12.64 21.98
N GLU A 132 18.59 13.10 22.88
CA GLU A 132 17.97 12.29 23.90
C GLU A 132 16.83 11.44 23.31
N PHE A 133 16.76 10.17 23.67
CA PHE A 133 15.60 9.34 23.35
C PHE A 133 14.41 9.75 24.22
N VAL A 134 13.35 10.24 23.62
CA VAL A 134 12.16 10.76 24.32
C VAL A 134 10.91 9.92 24.09
N GLY A 135 10.97 8.94 23.20
CA GLY A 135 9.85 8.07 22.89
C GLY A 135 8.62 8.81 22.34
N ARG A 136 7.47 8.12 22.32
CA ARG A 136 6.23 8.69 21.76
C ARG A 136 5.57 9.73 22.66
N ASN A 137 5.69 9.56 23.97
CA ASN A 137 4.99 10.38 24.97
C ASN A 137 5.79 11.61 25.37
N GLY A 138 7.13 11.54 25.34
CA GLY A 138 8.02 12.65 25.72
C GLY A 138 8.30 13.63 24.59
N GLY A 139 7.95 13.27 23.33
CA GLY A 139 8.21 14.10 22.18
C GLY A 139 6.97 14.50 21.40
N ASN A 140 7.14 15.49 20.54
CA ASN A 140 6.14 15.92 19.56
C ASN A 140 6.82 16.40 18.26
N LEU A 141 5.99 16.73 17.25
CA LEU A 141 6.46 17.37 16.02
C LEU A 141 6.86 18.81 16.29
N ASP A 142 8.03 19.19 15.78
CA ASP A 142 8.46 20.58 15.72
C ASP A 142 8.77 20.97 14.27
N HIS A 143 8.40 22.19 13.91
CA HIS A 143 8.76 22.82 12.63
C HIS A 143 10.09 23.53 12.79
N VAL A 144 11.12 23.08 12.05
CA VAL A 144 12.43 23.75 12.05
C VAL A 144 12.28 25.24 11.72
N VAL A 145 11.59 25.53 10.60
CA VAL A 145 11.07 26.86 10.29
C VAL A 145 9.61 26.90 10.75
N PRO A 146 9.23 27.75 11.72
CA PRO A 146 7.87 27.82 12.22
C PRO A 146 6.82 28.11 11.12
N ARG A 147 5.60 27.63 11.30
CA ARG A 147 4.50 27.88 10.33
C ARG A 147 4.25 29.37 10.12
N ASP A 148 4.28 30.16 11.18
CA ASP A 148 4.08 31.62 11.13
C ASP A 148 5.19 32.35 10.35
N ARG A 149 6.31 31.66 10.08
CA ARG A 149 7.43 32.13 9.25
C ARG A 149 7.50 31.43 7.89
N GLY A 150 6.39 30.83 7.44
CA GLY A 150 6.29 30.15 6.14
C GLY A 150 6.78 28.71 6.11
N GLY A 151 7.05 28.11 7.27
CA GLY A 151 7.40 26.68 7.36
C GLY A 151 6.28 25.78 6.93
N ARG A 152 6.59 24.79 6.07
CA ARG A 152 5.62 23.83 5.51
C ARG A 152 5.72 22.48 6.23
N ASP A 153 4.63 21.70 6.12
CA ASP A 153 4.57 20.32 6.63
C ASP A 153 5.28 19.37 5.66
N THR A 154 6.61 19.42 5.65
CA THR A 154 7.46 18.55 4.82
C THR A 154 8.45 17.77 5.69
N PHE A 155 8.99 16.69 5.14
CA PHE A 155 10.03 15.92 5.83
C PHE A 155 11.29 16.74 6.12
N GLU A 156 11.59 17.73 5.30
CA GLU A 156 12.75 18.59 5.42
C GLU A 156 12.58 19.68 6.49
N ASN A 157 11.33 19.93 6.91
CA ASN A 157 11.00 20.96 7.89
C ASN A 157 10.43 20.43 9.21
N LEU A 158 10.05 19.16 9.29
CA LEU A 158 9.53 18.55 10.51
C LEU A 158 10.56 17.63 11.17
N VAL A 159 10.69 17.76 12.50
CA VAL A 159 11.57 16.91 13.32
C VAL A 159 10.85 16.42 14.56
N TRP A 160 11.33 15.30 15.13
CA TRP A 160 10.90 14.85 16.44
C TRP A 160 11.68 15.62 17.50
N ALA A 161 11.01 16.28 18.42
CA ALA A 161 11.62 17.08 19.45
C ALA A 161 11.03 16.75 20.83
N LYS A 162 11.83 16.86 21.88
CA LYS A 162 11.37 16.83 23.28
C LYS A 162 10.38 17.97 23.49
N LYS A 163 9.28 17.74 24.21
CA LYS A 163 8.22 18.72 24.40
C LYS A 163 8.71 20.03 25.01
N GLU A 164 9.58 19.92 26.01
CA GLU A 164 10.15 21.08 26.70
C GLU A 164 11.02 21.92 25.74
N ILE A 165 11.82 21.26 24.90
CA ILE A 165 12.67 21.91 23.91
C ILE A 165 11.84 22.58 22.81
N ASN A 166 10.78 21.90 22.36
CA ASN A 166 9.86 22.48 21.38
C ASN A 166 9.14 23.72 21.95
N SER A 167 8.70 23.65 23.21
CA SER A 167 8.08 24.79 23.90
C SER A 167 9.09 25.96 24.11
N LEU A 168 10.34 25.63 24.44
CA LEU A 168 11.40 26.63 24.58
C LEU A 168 11.71 27.30 23.23
N LYS A 169 11.72 26.55 22.15
CA LYS A 169 11.97 27.08 20.80
C LYS A 169 10.83 28.01 20.35
N ALA A 170 9.58 27.61 20.61
CA ALA A 170 8.38 28.35 20.19
C ALA A 170 8.44 28.76 18.70
N ASN A 171 8.04 30.00 18.36
CA ASN A 171 8.05 30.54 16.99
C ASN A 171 9.42 31.08 16.53
N ARG A 172 10.50 30.61 17.14
CA ARG A 172 11.86 31.00 16.76
C ARG A 172 12.52 29.98 15.86
N LEU A 173 13.45 30.42 15.03
CA LEU A 173 14.37 29.51 14.33
C LEU A 173 15.30 28.82 15.34
N PRO A 174 15.82 27.62 15.05
CA PRO A 174 16.68 26.91 16.01
C PRO A 174 17.84 27.77 16.54
N HIS A 175 18.57 28.48 15.67
CA HIS A 175 19.68 29.32 16.08
C HIS A 175 19.26 30.50 16.96
N GLU A 176 18.06 31.07 16.76
CA GLU A 176 17.54 32.15 17.62
C GLU A 176 17.15 31.63 19.02
N ALA A 177 16.87 30.36 19.13
CA ALA A 177 16.59 29.69 20.41
C ALA A 177 17.85 29.05 21.04
N GLY A 178 19.04 29.26 20.48
CA GLY A 178 20.26 28.61 20.92
C GLY A 178 20.30 27.12 20.65
N LEU A 179 19.51 26.63 19.74
CA LEU A 179 19.39 25.21 19.38
C LEU A 179 20.13 24.94 18.07
N ARG A 180 20.66 23.73 17.96
CA ARG A 180 21.25 23.20 16.72
C ARG A 180 20.67 21.83 16.41
N LEU A 181 20.30 21.61 15.15
CA LEU A 181 19.91 20.28 14.67
C LEU A 181 21.11 19.34 14.65
N MET A 182 20.95 18.14 15.14
CA MET A 182 21.97 17.08 15.06
C MET A 182 22.25 16.68 13.62
N ARG A 183 21.22 16.68 12.80
CA ARG A 183 21.29 16.37 11.36
C ARG A 183 20.24 17.16 10.60
N ARG A 184 20.51 17.47 9.34
CA ARG A 184 19.52 18.07 8.46
C ARG A 184 18.41 17.04 8.19
N PRO A 185 17.14 17.36 8.47
CA PRO A 185 16.05 16.44 8.19
C PRO A 185 15.89 16.23 6.68
N LYS A 186 15.62 14.99 6.29
CA LYS A 186 15.43 14.58 4.90
C LYS A 186 14.20 13.67 4.81
N ALA A 187 13.62 13.57 3.62
CA ALA A 187 12.62 12.55 3.37
C ALA A 187 13.22 11.14 3.56
N PRO A 188 12.45 10.18 4.09
CA PRO A 188 12.87 8.78 4.10
C PRO A 188 13.01 8.27 2.67
N MET A 189 13.80 7.21 2.50
CA MET A 189 13.89 6.55 1.19
C MET A 189 12.51 6.05 0.76
N PRO A 190 12.18 6.17 -0.54
CA PRO A 190 10.96 5.58 -1.06
C PRO A 190 10.91 4.08 -0.77
N LEU A 191 9.74 3.60 -0.37
CA LEU A 191 9.49 2.18 -0.13
C LEU A 191 8.66 1.57 -1.26
N PRO A 192 8.83 0.27 -1.56
CA PRO A 192 7.96 -0.41 -2.49
C PRO A 192 6.48 -0.23 -2.11
N ALA A 193 5.61 -0.01 -3.09
CA ALA A 193 4.18 0.18 -2.82
C ALA A 193 3.55 -1.03 -2.09
N ALA A 194 4.10 -2.22 -2.28
CA ALA A 194 3.71 -3.45 -1.60
C ALA A 194 3.82 -3.35 -0.06
N THR A 195 4.80 -2.63 0.47
CA THR A 195 4.99 -2.49 1.93
C THR A 195 3.86 -1.73 2.63
N ALA A 196 3.01 -1.04 1.86
CA ALA A 196 1.80 -0.39 2.40
C ALA A 196 0.64 -1.38 2.62
N ILE A 197 0.74 -2.60 2.10
CA ILE A 197 -0.26 -3.65 2.27
C ILE A 197 0.11 -4.43 3.53
N ARG A 198 -0.53 -4.10 4.64
CA ARG A 198 -0.24 -4.72 5.95
C ARG A 198 -0.97 -6.02 6.19
N GLU A 199 -2.07 -6.25 5.48
CA GLU A 199 -2.95 -7.41 5.65
C GLU A 199 -3.39 -7.95 4.31
N ALA A 200 -3.35 -9.26 4.16
CA ALA A 200 -3.93 -9.95 3.02
C ALA A 200 -5.46 -9.90 3.14
N ARG A 201 -6.13 -9.30 2.16
CA ARG A 201 -7.60 -9.20 2.12
C ARG A 201 -8.27 -10.39 1.46
N HIS A 202 -7.47 -11.28 0.93
CA HIS A 202 -7.88 -12.56 0.37
C HIS A 202 -6.77 -13.61 0.59
N PRO A 203 -7.10 -14.89 0.84
CA PRO A 203 -6.10 -15.95 1.03
C PRO A 203 -5.09 -16.06 -0.11
N ASP A 204 -5.49 -15.83 -1.35
CA ASP A 204 -4.63 -15.89 -2.53
C ASP A 204 -3.46 -14.90 -2.48
N TRP A 205 -3.60 -13.80 -1.74
CA TRP A 205 -2.56 -12.77 -1.67
C TRP A 205 -1.29 -13.22 -0.98
N LYS A 206 -1.39 -14.23 -0.12
CA LYS A 206 -0.22 -14.77 0.61
C LYS A 206 0.86 -15.33 -0.31
N HIS A 207 0.48 -15.78 -1.51
CA HIS A 207 1.45 -16.30 -2.48
C HIS A 207 2.32 -15.22 -3.13
N PHE A 208 1.97 -13.95 -2.94
CA PHE A 208 2.63 -12.78 -3.54
C PHE A 208 3.14 -11.78 -2.50
N LEU A 209 2.61 -11.82 -1.29
CA LEU A 209 3.04 -10.97 -0.18
C LEU A 209 4.04 -11.76 0.67
N HIS A 210 5.27 -11.28 0.73
CA HIS A 210 6.24 -11.75 1.71
C HIS A 210 5.92 -11.08 3.06
N VAL A 211 4.97 -11.64 3.80
CA VAL A 211 4.60 -11.19 5.15
C VAL A 211 5.24 -12.13 6.17
#